data_aa83aff552feb07dd0c84b2278e67541
#
_entry.id   aa83aff552feb07dd0c84b2278e67541
#
_cell.length_a   1.000
_cell.length_b   1.000
_cell.length_c   1.000
_cell.angle_alpha   90.00
_cell.angle_beta   90.00
_cell.angle_gamma   90.00
#
_symmetry.space_group_name_H-M   'P 1'
#
loop_
_entity.id
_entity.type
_entity.pdbx_description
1 polymer ?
#
loop_
_entity_poly.entity_id
_entity_poly.type
_entity_poly.pdbx_seq_one_letter_code
_entity_poly.pdbx_strand_id
1 'polypeptide(L)'
;WVAYNIFCPICGNAHISNLPNNMPVSDFKCDVCGAIYELKSKKGRIGNKIVAGAYATMMERITSENSPDLFLMEYSDDLQVLNLILVPRYFFVPAIIEKRKPLSETAHRAGWTGCNILYSEIPEQGKITIIKDQILADQQLVMEKYAKAKELQTGSLESRGWLLDVLSCVNAIPTTDFSLQEMYQYKDILQAKHKDNHNIEAKIRQKLQILRKKGFIQFLGRGQYRKI
;
A
#
# COMPACT_ATOMS: atom_id res chain seq x y z
N TRP A 1 -21.49 -0.81 7.28
CA TRP A 1 -20.81 -0.26 8.45
C TRP A 1 -19.87 0.88 8.04
N VAL A 2 -18.93 0.65 7.12
CA VAL A 2 -17.90 1.65 6.70
C VAL A 2 -18.56 2.97 6.28
N ALA A 3 -19.55 2.94 5.41
CA ALA A 3 -20.21 4.14 4.88
C ALA A 3 -20.74 5.11 5.96
N TYR A 4 -21.18 4.57 7.10
CA TYR A 4 -21.84 5.36 8.16
C TYR A 4 -20.92 5.69 9.35
N ASN A 5 -19.78 5.01 9.48
CA ASN A 5 -18.93 5.12 10.66
C ASN A 5 -17.55 5.70 10.37
N ILE A 6 -17.20 5.89 9.08
CA ILE A 6 -15.87 6.32 8.69
C ILE A 6 -15.94 7.59 7.84
N PHE A 7 -15.16 8.57 8.23
CA PHE A 7 -14.92 9.77 7.44
C PHE A 7 -14.06 9.46 6.20
N CYS A 8 -14.11 10.32 5.19
CA CYS A 8 -13.22 10.23 4.03
C CYS A 8 -11.77 10.54 4.44
N PRO A 9 -10.83 9.58 4.30
CA PRO A 9 -9.42 9.78 4.69
C PRO A 9 -8.68 10.84 3.86
N ILE A 10 -9.28 11.31 2.75
CA ILE A 10 -8.65 12.27 1.82
C ILE A 10 -9.10 13.69 2.11
N CYS A 11 -10.40 13.93 2.26
CA CYS A 11 -10.95 15.28 2.41
C CYS A 11 -11.66 15.53 3.76
N GLY A 12 -11.75 14.52 4.61
CA GLY A 12 -12.38 14.66 5.92
C GLY A 12 -13.91 14.67 5.90
N ASN A 13 -14.56 14.49 4.74
CA ASN A 13 -16.04 14.41 4.71
C ASN A 13 -16.51 13.33 5.68
N ALA A 14 -17.53 13.66 6.50
CA ALA A 14 -17.96 12.83 7.62
C ALA A 14 -18.43 11.41 7.21
N HIS A 15 -18.90 11.24 5.98
CA HIS A 15 -19.41 9.97 5.48
C HIS A 15 -18.93 9.71 4.05
N ILE A 16 -18.92 8.43 3.68
CA ILE A 16 -18.71 7.98 2.30
C ILE A 16 -19.92 7.16 1.87
N SER A 17 -20.25 7.17 0.58
CA SER A 17 -21.44 6.50 0.04
C SER A 17 -21.11 5.09 -0.44
N ASN A 18 -22.08 4.17 -0.27
CA ASN A 18 -21.98 2.86 -0.91
C ASN A 18 -22.16 3.01 -2.41
N LEU A 19 -21.34 2.30 -3.18
CA LEU A 19 -21.58 2.11 -4.59
C LEU A 19 -22.55 0.95 -4.85
N PRO A 20 -23.24 0.92 -6.00
CA PRO A 20 -24.12 -0.19 -6.35
C PRO A 20 -23.39 -1.53 -6.27
N ASN A 21 -24.09 -2.57 -5.83
CA ASN A 21 -23.57 -3.93 -5.81
C ASN A 21 -23.08 -4.34 -7.21
N ASN A 22 -21.98 -5.07 -7.26
CA ASN A 22 -21.33 -5.54 -8.50
C ASN A 22 -20.64 -4.46 -9.34
N MET A 23 -20.42 -3.27 -8.82
CA MET A 23 -19.46 -2.36 -9.45
C MET A 23 -18.08 -3.03 -9.41
N PRO A 24 -17.37 -3.12 -10.54
CA PRO A 24 -16.06 -3.75 -10.56
C PRO A 24 -15.10 -3.03 -9.60
N VAL A 25 -14.68 -3.72 -8.52
CA VAL A 25 -13.56 -3.37 -7.64
C VAL A 25 -13.71 -2.03 -6.89
N SER A 26 -14.92 -1.57 -6.60
CA SER A 26 -15.16 -0.37 -5.78
C SER A 26 -16.43 -0.58 -4.98
N ASP A 27 -16.32 -0.40 -3.67
CA ASP A 27 -17.42 -0.59 -2.73
C ASP A 27 -17.98 0.75 -2.25
N PHE A 28 -17.11 1.79 -2.18
CA PHE A 28 -17.49 3.10 -1.66
C PHE A 28 -16.92 4.24 -2.51
N LYS A 29 -17.58 5.40 -2.39
CA LYS A 29 -17.15 6.65 -3.00
C LYS A 29 -17.37 7.81 -2.02
N CYS A 30 -16.47 8.75 -2.00
CA CYS A 30 -16.70 10.05 -1.36
C CYS A 30 -17.37 10.99 -2.35
N ASP A 31 -18.58 11.49 -2.00
CA ASP A 31 -19.35 12.37 -2.89
C ASP A 31 -18.74 13.78 -2.97
N VAL A 32 -17.88 14.16 -2.03
CA VAL A 32 -17.23 15.48 -2.01
C VAL A 32 -15.98 15.51 -2.87
N CYS A 33 -15.03 14.57 -2.67
CA CYS A 33 -13.75 14.58 -3.40
C CYS A 33 -13.64 13.53 -4.51
N GLY A 34 -14.66 12.70 -4.70
CA GLY A 34 -14.70 11.66 -5.74
C GLY A 34 -13.81 10.45 -5.48
N ALA A 35 -13.14 10.37 -4.33
CA ALA A 35 -12.28 9.23 -3.97
C ALA A 35 -13.08 7.93 -3.94
N ILE A 36 -12.49 6.86 -4.44
CA ILE A 36 -13.09 5.52 -4.48
C ILE A 36 -12.32 4.54 -3.63
N TYR A 37 -13.02 3.61 -2.99
CA TYR A 37 -12.46 2.66 -2.04
C TYR A 37 -12.99 1.25 -2.28
N GLU A 38 -12.10 0.27 -2.19
CA GLU A 38 -12.42 -1.16 -2.11
C GLU A 38 -12.30 -1.62 -0.66
N LEU A 39 -13.14 -2.54 -0.20
CA LEU A 39 -13.07 -3.15 1.12
C LEU A 39 -12.67 -4.62 1.02
N LYS A 40 -11.67 -5.00 1.79
CA LYS A 40 -11.40 -6.38 2.14
C LYS A 40 -11.57 -6.54 3.64
N SER A 41 -12.46 -7.43 4.04
CA SER A 41 -12.70 -7.71 5.45
C SER A 41 -12.30 -9.14 5.78
N LYS A 42 -11.82 -9.34 7.02
CA LYS A 42 -11.44 -10.64 7.53
C LYS A 42 -11.82 -10.76 9.00
N LYS A 43 -12.36 -11.91 9.37
CA LYS A 43 -12.51 -12.30 10.77
C LYS A 43 -11.13 -12.61 11.35
N GLY A 44 -10.82 -11.97 12.48
CA GLY A 44 -9.49 -12.04 13.10
C GLY A 44 -8.43 -11.23 12.34
N ARG A 45 -7.17 -11.55 12.55
CA ARG A 45 -6.05 -10.75 12.02
C ARG A 45 -5.77 -10.99 10.54
N ILE A 46 -5.45 -9.93 9.84
CA ILE A 46 -4.89 -9.95 8.50
C ILE A 46 -3.44 -10.45 8.60
N GLY A 47 -3.12 -11.47 7.81
CA GLY A 47 -1.76 -12.02 7.74
C GLY A 47 -0.90 -11.31 6.68
N ASN A 48 0.20 -11.96 6.32
CA ASN A 48 1.17 -11.42 5.36
C ASN A 48 0.61 -11.27 3.93
N LYS A 49 -0.48 -12.00 3.61
CA LYS A 49 -1.10 -11.99 2.28
C LYS A 49 -2.62 -11.79 2.40
N ILE A 50 -3.18 -11.02 1.47
CA ILE A 50 -4.60 -10.77 1.35
C ILE A 50 -5.08 -11.39 0.04
N VAL A 51 -6.06 -12.28 0.11
CA VAL A 51 -6.67 -12.88 -1.08
C VAL A 51 -7.43 -11.80 -1.84
N ALA A 52 -7.15 -11.68 -3.13
CA ALA A 52 -7.79 -10.73 -4.02
C ALA A 52 -8.45 -11.43 -5.23
N GLY A 53 -9.09 -10.65 -6.09
CA GLY A 53 -9.83 -11.12 -7.25
C GLY A 53 -8.95 -11.66 -8.37
N ALA A 54 -9.43 -11.55 -9.62
CA ALA A 54 -8.71 -11.99 -10.81
C ALA A 54 -7.38 -11.22 -10.98
N TYR A 55 -6.31 -11.96 -11.28
CA TYR A 55 -4.97 -11.39 -11.47
C TYR A 55 -4.95 -10.36 -12.60
N ALA A 56 -5.56 -10.67 -13.74
CA ALA A 56 -5.59 -9.76 -14.89
C ALA A 56 -6.27 -8.42 -14.53
N THR A 57 -7.45 -8.49 -13.90
CA THR A 57 -8.18 -7.30 -13.44
C THR A 57 -7.37 -6.49 -12.42
N MET A 58 -6.66 -7.15 -11.51
CA MET A 58 -5.79 -6.46 -10.54
C MET A 58 -4.65 -5.73 -11.25
N MET A 59 -3.99 -6.37 -12.22
CA MET A 59 -2.90 -5.76 -12.99
C MET A 59 -3.38 -4.56 -13.81
N GLU A 60 -4.51 -4.66 -14.46
CA GLU A 60 -5.15 -3.55 -15.19
C GLU A 60 -5.44 -2.38 -14.24
N ARG A 61 -5.95 -2.67 -13.05
CA ARG A 61 -6.30 -1.65 -12.06
C ARG A 61 -5.13 -0.87 -11.54
N ILE A 62 -4.07 -1.53 -11.10
CA ILE A 62 -2.90 -0.83 -10.56
C ILE A 62 -2.21 0.08 -11.59
N THR A 63 -2.52 -0.12 -12.88
CA THR A 63 -2.07 0.75 -13.98
C THR A 63 -3.04 1.89 -14.27
N SER A 64 -4.29 1.79 -13.79
CA SER A 64 -5.34 2.77 -14.03
C SER A 64 -5.23 3.99 -13.12
N GLU A 65 -5.57 5.17 -13.63
CA GLU A 65 -5.68 6.40 -12.84
C GLU A 65 -6.83 6.33 -11.81
N ASN A 66 -7.85 5.52 -12.11
CA ASN A 66 -9.03 5.32 -11.27
C ASN A 66 -8.90 4.11 -10.33
N SER A 67 -7.68 3.71 -9.95
CA SER A 67 -7.47 2.68 -8.95
C SER A 67 -8.02 3.12 -7.60
N PRO A 68 -8.83 2.28 -6.89
CA PRO A 68 -9.31 2.62 -5.57
C PRO A 68 -8.20 2.54 -4.52
N ASP A 69 -8.38 3.25 -3.42
CA ASP A 69 -7.67 2.96 -2.19
C ASP A 69 -8.28 1.73 -1.53
N LEU A 70 -7.52 0.97 -0.75
CA LEU A 70 -7.97 -0.27 -0.15
C LEU A 70 -8.19 -0.11 1.35
N PHE A 71 -9.42 -0.35 1.81
CA PHE A 71 -9.71 -0.60 3.21
C PHE A 71 -9.49 -2.06 3.58
N LEU A 72 -8.77 -2.28 4.66
CA LEU A 72 -8.55 -3.58 5.27
C LEU A 72 -9.18 -3.59 6.65
N MET A 73 -10.24 -4.38 6.83
CA MET A 73 -11.01 -4.46 8.06
C MET A 73 -10.78 -5.80 8.76
N GLU A 74 -10.44 -5.73 10.03
CA GLU A 74 -10.42 -6.88 10.93
C GLU A 74 -11.61 -6.80 11.89
N TYR A 75 -12.36 -7.90 12.03
CA TYR A 75 -13.52 -7.94 12.91
C TYR A 75 -13.53 -9.20 13.78
N SER A 76 -14.22 -9.12 14.94
CA SER A 76 -14.36 -10.20 15.91
C SER A 76 -15.47 -11.19 15.53
N ASP A 77 -15.64 -12.25 16.34
CA ASP A 77 -16.74 -13.19 16.24
C ASP A 77 -18.11 -12.53 16.39
N ASP A 78 -18.19 -11.51 17.25
CA ASP A 78 -19.39 -10.72 17.51
C ASP A 78 -19.59 -9.58 16.50
N LEU A 79 -18.89 -9.64 15.35
CA LEU A 79 -18.94 -8.66 14.27
C LEU A 79 -18.52 -7.24 14.68
N GLN A 80 -17.77 -7.08 15.77
CA GLN A 80 -17.18 -5.79 16.16
C GLN A 80 -15.94 -5.51 15.31
N VAL A 81 -15.85 -4.30 14.77
CA VAL A 81 -14.66 -3.88 14.02
C VAL A 81 -13.51 -3.65 15.00
N LEU A 82 -12.45 -4.43 14.88
CA LEU A 82 -11.26 -4.35 15.72
C LEU A 82 -10.26 -3.35 15.15
N ASN A 83 -9.95 -3.51 13.87
CA ASN A 83 -8.99 -2.64 13.18
C ASN A 83 -9.52 -2.30 11.78
N LEU A 84 -9.20 -1.09 11.34
CA LEU A 84 -9.41 -0.63 9.97
C LEU A 84 -8.15 0.10 9.50
N ILE A 85 -7.55 -0.39 8.44
CA ILE A 85 -6.34 0.14 7.84
C ILE A 85 -6.67 0.60 6.43
N LEU A 86 -6.21 1.78 6.04
CA LEU A 86 -6.23 2.26 4.67
C LEU A 86 -4.88 1.99 4.03
N VAL A 87 -4.89 1.37 2.85
CA VAL A 87 -3.71 1.27 1.97
C VAL A 87 -3.97 2.16 0.76
N PRO A 88 -3.27 3.30 0.64
CA PRO A 88 -3.40 4.18 -0.51
C PRO A 88 -2.97 3.49 -1.81
N ARG A 89 -3.68 3.76 -2.90
CA ARG A 89 -3.42 3.20 -4.24
C ARG A 89 -1.98 3.37 -4.72
N TYR A 90 -1.26 4.34 -4.19
CA TYR A 90 0.13 4.60 -4.56
C TYR A 90 1.11 3.51 -4.12
N PHE A 91 0.69 2.61 -3.23
CA PHE A 91 1.48 1.47 -2.78
C PHE A 91 1.27 0.21 -3.61
N PHE A 92 0.28 0.19 -4.52
CA PHE A 92 0.07 -0.95 -5.39
C PHE A 92 1.00 -0.88 -6.61
N VAL A 93 1.92 -1.84 -6.66
CA VAL A 93 2.87 -2.06 -7.77
C VAL A 93 2.87 -3.54 -8.13
N PRO A 94 3.24 -3.92 -9.37
CA PRO A 94 3.22 -5.34 -9.78
C PRO A 94 3.95 -6.28 -8.84
N ALA A 95 5.04 -5.84 -8.22
CA ALA A 95 5.88 -6.65 -7.33
C ALA A 95 5.15 -7.17 -6.08
N ILE A 96 4.11 -6.46 -5.59
CA ILE A 96 3.33 -6.91 -4.43
C ILE A 96 2.10 -7.73 -4.82
N ILE A 97 1.88 -7.99 -6.11
CA ILE A 97 0.74 -8.79 -6.61
C ILE A 97 1.23 -10.19 -6.99
N GLU A 98 1.00 -11.14 -6.10
CA GLU A 98 1.36 -12.53 -6.33
C GLU A 98 0.28 -13.23 -7.15
N LYS A 99 0.65 -13.72 -8.33
CA LYS A 99 -0.24 -14.54 -9.17
C LYS A 99 -0.42 -15.92 -8.55
N ARG A 100 -1.66 -16.35 -8.35
CA ARG A 100 -1.98 -17.69 -7.85
C ARG A 100 -1.93 -18.71 -8.98
N LYS A 101 -1.87 -20.00 -8.63
CA LYS A 101 -2.06 -21.09 -9.60
C LYS A 101 -3.49 -21.01 -10.18
N PRO A 102 -3.68 -21.28 -11.46
CA PRO A 102 -5.02 -21.40 -12.05
C PRO A 102 -5.85 -22.47 -11.33
N LEU A 103 -7.15 -22.29 -11.30
CA LEU A 103 -8.06 -23.35 -10.84
C LEU A 103 -7.94 -24.58 -11.75
N SER A 104 -8.08 -25.77 -11.14
CA SER A 104 -8.00 -27.05 -11.86
C SER A 104 -9.05 -27.15 -12.97
N GLU A 105 -8.81 -28.04 -13.91
CA GLU A 105 -9.76 -28.33 -15.00
C GLU A 105 -11.12 -28.84 -14.50
N THR A 106 -11.16 -29.45 -13.32
CA THR A 106 -12.38 -29.95 -12.67
C THR A 106 -13.18 -28.88 -11.93
N ALA A 107 -12.62 -27.67 -11.75
CA ALA A 107 -13.31 -26.59 -11.04
C ALA A 107 -14.39 -25.94 -11.94
N HIS A 108 -15.49 -25.46 -11.31
CA HIS A 108 -16.56 -24.74 -12.01
C HIS A 108 -16.04 -23.55 -12.85
N ARG A 109 -14.93 -22.92 -12.45
CA ARG A 109 -14.25 -21.83 -13.16
C ARG A 109 -12.82 -22.27 -13.54
N ALA A 110 -12.70 -23.38 -14.28
CA ALA A 110 -11.43 -23.93 -14.75
C ALA A 110 -10.57 -22.86 -15.42
N GLY A 111 -9.28 -22.82 -15.11
CA GLY A 111 -8.33 -21.84 -15.66
C GLY A 111 -8.39 -20.44 -15.03
N TRP A 112 -9.41 -20.13 -14.23
CA TRP A 112 -9.45 -18.82 -13.55
C TRP A 112 -8.27 -18.66 -12.60
N THR A 113 -7.61 -17.51 -12.71
CA THR A 113 -6.40 -17.20 -11.94
C THR A 113 -6.65 -16.02 -11.04
N GLY A 114 -6.62 -16.24 -9.74
CA GLY A 114 -6.67 -15.19 -8.72
C GLY A 114 -5.30 -14.62 -8.40
N CYS A 115 -5.27 -13.66 -7.49
CA CYS A 115 -4.02 -13.13 -6.93
C CYS A 115 -4.08 -12.97 -5.41
N ASN A 116 -2.91 -12.75 -4.82
CA ASN A 116 -2.77 -12.27 -3.46
C ASN A 116 -2.06 -10.91 -3.48
N ILE A 117 -2.46 -10.02 -2.58
CA ILE A 117 -1.70 -8.82 -2.25
C ILE A 117 -0.71 -9.20 -1.16
N LEU A 118 0.57 -9.00 -1.38
CA LEU A 118 1.63 -9.24 -0.40
C LEU A 118 1.66 -8.07 0.61
N TYR A 119 0.80 -8.13 1.62
CA TYR A 119 0.61 -7.07 2.60
C TYR A 119 1.88 -6.78 3.41
N SER A 120 2.68 -7.80 3.71
CA SER A 120 3.97 -7.64 4.39
C SER A 120 4.99 -6.83 3.59
N GLU A 121 4.87 -6.80 2.26
CA GLU A 121 5.78 -6.05 1.38
C GLU A 121 5.41 -4.56 1.26
N ILE A 122 4.24 -4.17 1.76
CA ILE A 122 3.84 -2.75 1.77
C ILE A 122 4.61 -2.03 2.88
N PRO A 123 5.34 -0.95 2.57
CA PRO A 123 5.99 -0.12 3.58
C PRO A 123 5.02 0.41 4.63
N GLU A 124 5.49 0.67 5.85
CA GLU A 124 4.65 1.14 6.96
C GLU A 124 3.90 2.45 6.64
N GLN A 125 4.49 3.31 5.82
CA GLN A 125 3.85 4.55 5.34
C GLN A 125 2.61 4.29 4.47
N GLY A 126 2.46 3.07 3.94
CA GLY A 126 1.28 2.62 3.20
C GLY A 126 0.22 1.93 4.05
N LYS A 127 0.41 1.86 5.37
CA LYS A 127 -0.52 1.22 6.32
C LYS A 127 -1.10 2.27 7.27
N ILE A 128 -2.03 3.06 6.77
CA ILE A 128 -2.63 4.16 7.54
C ILE A 128 -3.75 3.60 8.40
N THR A 129 -3.52 3.57 9.69
CA THR A 129 -4.50 3.09 10.67
C THR A 129 -5.61 4.13 10.85
N ILE A 130 -6.86 3.72 10.62
CA ILE A 130 -8.07 4.50 10.89
C ILE A 130 -8.70 4.04 12.20
N ILE A 131 -8.77 2.73 12.44
CA ILE A 131 -9.20 2.16 13.72
C ILE A 131 -8.12 1.19 14.18
N LYS A 132 -7.77 1.27 15.45
CA LYS A 132 -6.89 0.33 16.13
C LYS A 132 -7.51 -0.06 17.47
N ASP A 133 -7.65 -1.37 17.68
CA ASP A 133 -8.23 -1.91 18.90
C ASP A 133 -9.58 -1.22 19.28
N GLN A 134 -10.44 -1.05 18.27
CA GLN A 134 -11.76 -0.38 18.33
C GLN A 134 -11.71 1.15 18.56
N ILE A 135 -10.51 1.75 18.61
CA ILE A 135 -10.34 3.19 18.81
C ILE A 135 -10.13 3.87 17.46
N LEU A 136 -11.01 4.83 17.15
CA LEU A 136 -10.90 5.66 15.94
C LEU A 136 -9.73 6.65 16.10
N ALA A 137 -8.88 6.70 15.09
CA ALA A 137 -7.76 7.64 15.03
C ALA A 137 -8.27 9.08 14.79
N ASP A 138 -7.46 10.05 15.17
CA ASP A 138 -7.71 11.45 14.84
C ASP A 138 -7.79 11.65 13.33
N GLN A 139 -8.87 12.31 12.89
CA GLN A 139 -9.17 12.53 11.48
C GLN A 139 -8.07 13.33 10.78
N GLN A 140 -7.59 14.39 11.40
CA GLN A 140 -6.57 15.26 10.83
C GLN A 140 -5.26 14.49 10.62
N LEU A 141 -4.87 13.67 11.60
CA LEU A 141 -3.69 12.82 11.50
C LEU A 141 -3.79 11.79 10.37
N VAL A 142 -4.96 11.19 10.15
CA VAL A 142 -5.21 10.26 9.04
C VAL A 142 -5.06 10.98 7.70
N MET A 143 -5.63 12.17 7.56
CA MET A 143 -5.56 12.99 6.34
C MET A 143 -4.12 13.41 6.04
N GLU A 144 -3.35 13.82 7.05
CA GLU A 144 -1.93 14.18 6.90
C GLU A 144 -1.08 12.99 6.44
N LYS A 145 -1.30 11.81 7.05
CA LYS A 145 -0.64 10.57 6.62
C LYS A 145 -0.99 10.21 5.18
N TYR A 146 -2.26 10.37 4.77
CA TYR A 146 -2.65 10.14 3.38
C TYR A 146 -1.99 11.12 2.43
N ALA A 147 -2.00 12.42 2.74
CA ALA A 147 -1.33 13.44 1.95
C ALA A 147 0.17 13.15 1.79
N LYS A 148 0.83 12.71 2.88
CA LYS A 148 2.23 12.29 2.85
C LYS A 148 2.44 11.05 1.96
N ALA A 149 1.58 10.05 2.07
CA ALA A 149 1.63 8.84 1.26
C ALA A 149 1.47 9.15 -0.24
N LYS A 150 0.63 10.12 -0.60
CA LYS A 150 0.44 10.58 -1.98
C LYS A 150 1.73 11.11 -2.61
N GLU A 151 2.64 11.68 -1.82
CA GLU A 151 3.94 12.13 -2.30
C GLU A 151 4.79 11.01 -2.92
N LEU A 152 4.52 9.73 -2.59
CA LEU A 152 5.21 8.58 -3.18
C LEU A 152 4.76 8.26 -4.61
N GLN A 153 3.73 8.93 -5.12
CA GLN A 153 3.36 8.83 -6.53
C GLN A 153 4.52 9.26 -7.43
N THR A 154 4.79 8.47 -8.45
CA THR A 154 5.82 8.74 -9.47
C THR A 154 5.23 8.56 -10.87
N GLY A 155 5.94 9.06 -11.89
CA GLY A 155 5.46 9.01 -13.28
C GLY A 155 5.32 7.61 -13.87
N SER A 156 6.01 6.59 -13.33
CA SER A 156 5.88 5.21 -13.79
C SER A 156 5.77 4.21 -12.64
N LEU A 157 5.09 3.08 -12.90
CA LEU A 157 4.98 1.96 -11.95
C LEU A 157 6.35 1.39 -11.56
N GLU A 158 7.25 1.26 -12.52
CA GLU A 158 8.62 0.79 -12.27
C GLU A 158 9.36 1.73 -11.31
N SER A 159 9.34 3.04 -11.59
CA SER A 159 9.96 4.04 -10.73
C SER A 159 9.37 4.04 -9.32
N ARG A 160 8.06 3.80 -9.21
CA ARG A 160 7.35 3.68 -7.94
C ARG A 160 7.76 2.41 -7.20
N GLY A 161 7.81 1.26 -7.88
CA GLY A 161 8.30 0.00 -7.30
C GLY A 161 9.69 0.17 -6.68
N TRP A 162 10.63 0.72 -7.41
CA TRP A 162 11.95 1.05 -6.90
C TRP A 162 11.93 1.95 -5.66
N LEU A 163 11.08 2.98 -5.68
CA LEU A 163 11.00 3.92 -4.55
C LEU A 163 10.46 3.24 -3.29
N LEU A 164 9.44 2.40 -3.44
CA LEU A 164 8.83 1.65 -2.33
C LEU A 164 9.79 0.58 -1.79
N ASP A 165 10.51 -0.13 -2.66
CA ASP A 165 11.50 -1.13 -2.22
C ASP A 165 12.65 -0.48 -1.44
N VAL A 166 13.18 0.66 -1.91
CA VAL A 166 14.20 1.40 -1.16
C VAL A 166 13.64 1.95 0.16
N LEU A 167 12.40 2.43 0.18
CA LEU A 167 11.73 2.86 1.42
C LEU A 167 11.57 1.70 2.41
N SER A 168 11.21 0.50 1.93
CA SER A 168 11.16 -0.71 2.77
C SER A 168 12.52 -1.05 3.37
N CYS A 169 13.61 -0.94 2.59
CA CYS A 169 14.96 -1.12 3.11
C CYS A 169 15.31 -0.08 4.18
N VAL A 170 14.96 1.20 3.97
CA VAL A 170 15.12 2.25 5.00
C VAL A 170 14.37 1.88 6.29
N ASN A 171 13.13 1.42 6.17
CA ASN A 171 12.32 1.01 7.33
C ASN A 171 12.93 -0.20 8.07
N ALA A 172 13.56 -1.12 7.35
CA ALA A 172 14.19 -2.31 7.91
C ALA A 172 15.46 -2.03 8.72
N ILE A 173 16.10 -0.89 8.53
CA ILE A 173 17.22 -0.46 9.38
C ILE A 173 16.64 -0.16 10.78
N PRO A 174 17.16 -0.73 11.89
CA PRO A 174 16.54 -0.56 13.21
C PRO A 174 16.72 0.84 13.81
N THR A 175 17.76 1.56 13.41
CA THR A 175 18.10 2.90 13.92
C THR A 175 17.38 4.02 13.19
N THR A 176 17.16 5.15 13.86
CA THR A 176 16.58 6.35 13.24
C THR A 176 17.57 6.99 12.25
N ASP A 177 18.85 7.07 12.66
CA ASP A 177 19.92 7.57 11.80
C ASP A 177 20.61 6.38 11.12
N PHE A 178 20.94 6.52 9.84
CA PHE A 178 21.56 5.46 9.05
C PHE A 178 22.52 6.03 8.00
N SER A 179 23.45 5.19 7.58
CA SER A 179 24.45 5.53 6.56
C SER A 179 24.08 4.98 5.19
N LEU A 180 24.67 5.56 4.16
CA LEU A 180 24.60 5.01 2.81
C LEU A 180 25.20 3.59 2.74
N GLN A 181 26.23 3.29 3.56
CA GLN A 181 26.84 1.97 3.61
C GLN A 181 25.88 0.90 4.15
N GLU A 182 25.08 1.23 5.17
CA GLU A 182 24.03 0.32 5.66
C GLU A 182 22.96 0.07 4.58
N MET A 183 22.60 1.07 3.79
CA MET A 183 21.70 0.87 2.64
C MET A 183 22.27 -0.06 1.58
N TYR A 184 23.58 -0.08 1.39
CA TYR A 184 24.21 -0.99 0.42
C TYR A 184 24.20 -2.46 0.87
N GLN A 185 23.96 -2.75 2.15
CA GLN A 185 23.75 -4.13 2.62
C GLN A 185 22.48 -4.77 2.02
N TYR A 186 21.53 -3.96 1.54
CA TYR A 186 20.31 -4.42 0.86
C TYR A 186 20.48 -4.61 -0.67
N LYS A 187 21.71 -4.48 -1.20
CA LYS A 187 22.00 -4.56 -2.63
C LYS A 187 21.47 -5.85 -3.25
N ASP A 188 21.77 -6.99 -2.64
CA ASP A 188 21.38 -8.31 -3.19
C ASP A 188 19.87 -8.51 -3.17
N ILE A 189 19.18 -8.03 -2.14
CA ILE A 189 17.71 -8.05 -2.03
C ILE A 189 17.09 -7.21 -3.16
N LEU A 190 17.61 -6.01 -3.38
CA LEU A 190 17.13 -5.11 -4.44
C LEU A 190 17.49 -5.65 -5.84
N GLN A 191 18.66 -6.27 -6.01
CA GLN A 191 19.05 -6.94 -7.26
C GLN A 191 18.12 -8.10 -7.60
N ALA A 192 17.73 -8.91 -6.60
CA ALA A 192 16.80 -10.02 -6.80
C ALA A 192 15.40 -9.56 -7.26
N LYS A 193 14.93 -8.39 -6.75
CA LYS A 193 13.66 -7.77 -7.15
C LYS A 193 13.73 -7.07 -8.52
N HIS A 194 14.90 -6.53 -8.90
CA HIS A 194 15.10 -5.70 -10.09
C HIS A 194 16.23 -6.27 -10.96
N LYS A 195 16.04 -7.48 -11.47
CA LYS A 195 17.07 -8.30 -12.14
C LYS A 195 17.74 -7.61 -13.34
N ASP A 196 17.00 -6.76 -14.04
CA ASP A 196 17.50 -6.08 -15.25
C ASP A 196 18.33 -4.83 -14.93
N ASN A 197 18.47 -4.47 -13.66
CA ASN A 197 19.26 -3.31 -13.26
C ASN A 197 20.66 -3.73 -12.82
N HIS A 198 21.69 -3.23 -13.50
CA HIS A 198 23.09 -3.53 -13.22
C HIS A 198 23.80 -2.48 -12.34
N ASN A 199 23.08 -1.39 -11.96
CA ASN A 199 23.64 -0.27 -11.19
C ASN A 199 22.88 -0.02 -9.90
N ILE A 200 22.71 -1.04 -9.06
CA ILE A 200 21.88 -1.01 -7.85
C ILE A 200 22.27 0.11 -6.90
N GLU A 201 23.56 0.30 -6.62
CA GLU A 201 24.03 1.35 -5.70
C GLU A 201 23.69 2.75 -6.21
N ALA A 202 23.86 3.00 -7.51
CA ALA A 202 23.46 4.27 -8.12
C ALA A 202 21.93 4.49 -8.01
N LYS A 203 21.16 3.40 -8.18
CA LYS A 203 19.70 3.44 -8.03
C LYS A 203 19.28 3.71 -6.60
N ILE A 204 19.93 3.09 -5.60
CA ILE A 204 19.72 3.38 -4.17
C ILE A 204 19.93 4.88 -3.91
N ARG A 205 21.08 5.43 -4.31
CA ARG A 205 21.37 6.87 -4.13
C ARG A 205 20.31 7.76 -4.78
N GLN A 206 19.89 7.43 -6.00
CA GLN A 206 18.84 8.15 -6.71
C GLN A 206 17.51 8.15 -5.92
N LYS A 207 17.11 7.00 -5.38
CA LYS A 207 15.85 6.88 -4.64
C LYS A 207 15.93 7.54 -3.27
N LEU A 208 17.06 7.47 -2.58
CA LEU A 208 17.28 8.23 -1.34
C LEU A 208 17.17 9.74 -1.57
N GLN A 209 17.68 10.26 -2.69
CA GLN A 209 17.49 11.67 -3.03
C GLN A 209 16.02 12.04 -3.24
N ILE A 210 15.22 11.13 -3.86
CA ILE A 210 13.78 11.33 -4.04
C ILE A 210 13.07 11.30 -2.69
N LEU A 211 13.36 10.31 -1.83
CA LEU A 211 12.79 10.21 -0.48
C LEU A 211 13.11 11.45 0.36
N ARG A 212 14.33 11.98 0.25
CA ARG A 212 14.71 13.25 0.90
C ARG A 212 13.87 14.42 0.39
N LYS A 213 13.78 14.60 -0.94
CA LYS A 213 12.97 15.67 -1.54
C LYS A 213 11.50 15.61 -1.13
N LYS A 214 10.99 14.41 -0.94
CA LYS A 214 9.61 14.14 -0.51
C LYS A 214 9.45 14.14 1.02
N GLY A 215 10.52 14.41 1.78
CA GLY A 215 10.49 14.55 3.23
C GLY A 215 10.24 13.25 4.00
N PHE A 216 10.62 12.09 3.48
CA PHE A 216 10.62 10.81 4.19
C PHE A 216 11.90 10.55 4.96
N ILE A 217 12.99 11.18 4.51
CA ILE A 217 14.28 11.14 5.18
C ILE A 217 14.95 12.52 5.11
N GLN A 218 15.79 12.82 6.08
CA GLN A 218 16.67 13.98 6.12
C GLN A 218 18.10 13.57 5.78
N PHE A 219 18.83 14.38 5.02
CA PHE A 219 20.26 14.18 4.79
C PHE A 219 21.08 14.99 5.81
N LEU A 220 21.96 14.31 6.54
CA LEU A 220 22.77 14.88 7.62
C LEU A 220 24.19 15.25 7.18
N GLY A 221 24.55 14.97 5.92
CA GLY A 221 25.91 15.15 5.39
C GLY A 221 26.71 13.86 5.34
N ARG A 222 27.77 13.83 4.52
CA ARG A 222 28.73 12.72 4.42
C ARG A 222 28.12 11.32 4.31
N GLY A 223 27.00 11.18 3.57
CA GLY A 223 26.32 9.90 3.40
C GLY A 223 25.51 9.43 4.60
N GLN A 224 25.20 10.31 5.55
CA GLN A 224 24.34 10.05 6.71
C GLN A 224 22.93 10.59 6.47
N TYR A 225 21.95 9.87 6.93
CA TYR A 225 20.52 10.15 6.78
C TYR A 225 19.77 9.91 8.09
N ARG A 226 18.60 10.55 8.24
CA ARG A 226 17.66 10.36 9.34
C ARG A 226 16.27 10.05 8.80
N LYS A 227 15.58 9.08 9.38
CA LYS A 227 14.15 8.82 9.14
C LYS A 227 13.31 9.95 9.75
N ILE A 228 12.26 10.37 9.05
CA ILE A 228 11.31 11.41 9.51
C ILE A 228 9.96 10.75 9.79
#